data_a1915f5b0fa3a784feae05977baa463a
#
_entry.id   a1915f5b0fa3a784feae05977baa463a
#
_cell.length_a   1.000
_cell.length_b   1.000
_cell.length_c   1.000
_cell.angle_alpha   90.00
_cell.angle_beta   90.00
_cell.angle_gamma   90.00
#
_symmetry.space_group_name_H-M   'P 1'
#
loop_
_entity.id
_entity.type
_entity.pdbx_description
1 polymer ?
#
loop_
_entity_poly.entity_id
_entity_poly.type
_entity_poly.pdbx_seq_one_letter_code
_entity_poly.pdbx_strand_id
1 'polypeptide(L)'
;MALSRKGKFIIGGSIGALLLIIIVAAVFATRKDVPEVTAVKIEKRKELRSIVTASGEIRPIQFINLTSEVQGRIEEIYVKEGDAVTKGTPLVKLDPTQLNSSTDAQLSALQASQSDAQVARSQIIAAQNQLAQAEQGLTASRAAVDTAQQQVTSARQNVIAAETDVDREQVNLNTANRELKRTTDLLESGVASRSEYDAAKDRVETSQVALRNAQSRLRSSQLAVKEAELRVTESKARAGQQEASVRDARRGVETANLSAGSSQKRAEQQAAVYRGQRTQRDK
;
A
#
# COMPACT_ATOMS: atom_id res chain seq x y z
N MET A 1 15.08 -1.05 96.37
CA MET A 1 14.92 0.39 96.25
C MET A 1 13.53 0.77 96.79
N ALA A 2 13.50 1.39 98.00
CA ALA A 2 12.28 1.76 98.65
C ALA A 2 11.71 3.02 98.08
N LEU A 3 10.48 2.98 97.44
CA LEU A 3 9.81 4.16 96.94
C LEU A 3 9.48 5.11 98.10
N SER A 4 9.94 6.33 97.87
CA SER A 4 9.71 7.47 98.79
C SER A 4 8.22 7.65 99.16
N ARG A 5 7.92 7.97 100.40
CA ARG A 5 6.57 8.20 100.94
C ARG A 5 5.68 9.14 100.12
N LYS A 6 6.27 10.02 99.30
CA LYS A 6 5.55 10.93 98.41
C LYS A 6 4.97 10.22 97.14
N GLY A 7 5.58 9.12 96.64
CA GLY A 7 5.07 8.39 95.54
C GLY A 7 3.79 7.59 95.82
N LYS A 8 3.60 7.14 97.01
CA LYS A 8 2.37 6.40 97.41
C LYS A 8 1.12 7.26 97.49
N PHE A 9 1.25 8.54 97.78
CA PHE A 9 0.10 9.47 97.78
C PHE A 9 -0.32 9.90 96.38
N ILE A 10 0.61 9.96 95.43
CA ILE A 10 0.31 10.32 94.02
C ILE A 10 -0.42 9.15 93.35
N ILE A 11 0.02 7.93 93.58
CA ILE A 11 -0.62 6.73 93.02
C ILE A 11 -2.01 6.49 93.63
N GLY A 12 -2.18 6.70 94.94
CA GLY A 12 -3.48 6.62 95.59
C GLY A 12 -4.48 7.68 95.11
N GLY A 13 -3.99 8.92 94.88
CA GLY A 13 -4.80 10.02 94.37
C GLY A 13 -5.28 9.79 92.90
N SER A 14 -4.44 9.25 92.08
CA SER A 14 -4.78 8.96 90.67
C SER A 14 -5.80 7.82 90.51
N ILE A 15 -5.70 6.81 91.36
CA ILE A 15 -6.69 5.72 91.40
C ILE A 15 -8.03 6.20 91.92
N GLY A 16 -8.03 7.09 92.90
CA GLY A 16 -9.25 7.73 93.46
C GLY A 16 -9.96 8.62 92.44
N ALA A 17 -9.19 9.40 91.70
CA ALA A 17 -9.73 10.25 90.61
C ALA A 17 -10.35 9.41 89.44
N LEU A 18 -9.71 8.29 89.10
CA LEU A 18 -10.20 7.41 88.05
C LEU A 18 -11.49 6.69 88.43
N LEU A 19 -11.59 6.25 89.71
CA LEU A 19 -12.81 5.69 90.26
C LEU A 19 -13.94 6.72 90.31
N LEU A 20 -13.64 7.98 90.63
CA LEU A 20 -14.64 9.04 90.71
C LEU A 20 -15.19 9.36 89.31
N ILE A 21 -14.35 9.36 88.30
CA ILE A 21 -14.76 9.53 86.92
C ILE A 21 -15.66 8.37 86.47
N ILE A 22 -15.33 7.14 86.76
CA ILE A 22 -16.16 5.98 86.47
C ILE A 22 -17.54 6.05 87.17
N ILE A 23 -17.59 6.47 88.38
CA ILE A 23 -18.84 6.64 89.15
C ILE A 23 -19.71 7.74 88.50
N VAL A 24 -19.11 8.86 88.14
CA VAL A 24 -19.82 9.96 87.45
C VAL A 24 -20.35 9.52 86.11
N ALA A 25 -19.53 8.80 85.34
CA ALA A 25 -19.93 8.24 84.06
C ALA A 25 -21.07 7.21 84.19
N ALA A 26 -21.04 6.35 85.16
CA ALA A 26 -22.10 5.41 85.48
C ALA A 26 -23.43 6.06 85.88
N VAL A 27 -23.38 7.17 86.67
CA VAL A 27 -24.56 7.97 87.06
C VAL A 27 -25.16 8.68 85.84
N PHE A 28 -24.33 9.18 84.94
CA PHE A 28 -24.81 9.78 83.67
C PHE A 28 -25.41 8.75 82.70
N ALA A 29 -24.85 7.55 82.64
CA ALA A 29 -25.34 6.49 81.78
C ALA A 29 -26.67 5.86 82.26
N THR A 30 -27.02 6.02 83.48
CA THR A 30 -28.28 5.47 84.09
C THR A 30 -29.45 6.42 84.08
N ARG A 31 -29.27 7.63 83.52
CA ARG A 31 -30.42 8.51 83.34
C ARG A 31 -31.29 7.98 82.21
N LYS A 32 -32.25 7.19 82.57
CA LYS A 32 -33.30 6.81 81.61
C LYS A 32 -34.18 8.02 81.40
N ASP A 33 -34.22 8.53 80.20
CA ASP A 33 -35.21 9.48 79.76
C ASP A 33 -36.60 8.86 79.96
N VAL A 34 -37.33 9.40 80.81
CA VAL A 34 -38.72 8.99 81.07
C VAL A 34 -39.53 9.66 79.96
N PRO A 35 -40.19 8.90 79.03
CA PRO A 35 -40.98 9.54 78.01
C PRO A 35 -42.13 10.33 78.60
N GLU A 36 -42.20 11.58 78.23
CA GLU A 36 -43.30 12.49 78.66
C GLU A 36 -44.53 12.07 77.81
N VAL A 37 -45.50 11.48 78.51
CA VAL A 37 -46.76 11.08 77.91
C VAL A 37 -47.80 12.18 78.10
N THR A 38 -48.26 12.79 77.03
CA THR A 38 -49.35 13.75 77.04
C THR A 38 -50.68 13.01 77.15
N ALA A 39 -51.32 13.09 78.32
CA ALA A 39 -52.64 12.53 78.50
C ALA A 39 -53.66 13.49 77.86
N VAL A 40 -54.34 13.07 76.87
CA VAL A 40 -55.42 13.81 76.22
C VAL A 40 -56.76 13.29 76.79
N LYS A 41 -57.54 14.18 77.38
CA LYS A 41 -58.88 13.86 77.83
C LYS A 41 -59.80 13.54 76.68
N ILE A 42 -60.30 12.33 76.62
CA ILE A 42 -61.23 11.87 75.58
C ILE A 42 -62.61 12.49 75.85
N GLU A 43 -63.05 13.42 75.01
CA GLU A 43 -64.41 13.94 75.04
C GLU A 43 -65.22 13.20 73.93
N LYS A 44 -66.41 12.79 74.30
CA LYS A 44 -67.32 12.12 73.34
C LYS A 44 -67.85 13.14 72.39
N ARG A 45 -67.35 13.09 71.11
CA ARG A 45 -67.86 13.92 70.03
C ARG A 45 -69.20 13.33 69.55
N LYS A 46 -70.21 14.18 69.34
CA LYS A 46 -71.55 13.81 68.86
C LYS A 46 -71.54 13.45 67.35
N GLU A 47 -70.54 13.85 66.66
CA GLU A 47 -70.39 13.53 65.24
C GLU A 47 -68.99 13.08 64.93
N LEU A 48 -68.81 11.93 64.28
CA LEU A 48 -67.57 11.44 63.74
C LEU A 48 -67.53 11.83 62.27
N ARG A 49 -66.84 12.90 61.95
CA ARG A 49 -66.56 13.21 60.56
C ARG A 49 -65.31 12.44 60.12
N SER A 50 -65.51 11.41 59.33
CA SER A 50 -64.45 10.71 58.68
C SER A 50 -64.04 11.55 57.49
N ILE A 51 -62.94 12.23 57.54
CA ILE A 51 -62.35 12.93 56.43
C ILE A 51 -61.37 11.95 55.80
N VAL A 52 -61.69 11.47 54.65
CA VAL A 52 -60.73 10.70 53.80
C VAL A 52 -59.93 11.71 52.99
N THR A 53 -58.72 11.97 53.40
CA THR A 53 -57.79 12.74 52.65
C THR A 53 -57.05 11.79 51.72
N ALA A 54 -57.30 11.89 50.41
CA ALA A 54 -56.52 11.21 49.41
C ALA A 54 -55.57 12.23 48.81
N SER A 55 -54.28 11.95 48.81
CA SER A 55 -53.29 12.69 48.04
C SER A 55 -53.24 12.08 46.63
N GLY A 56 -53.54 12.87 45.65
CA GLY A 56 -53.42 12.48 44.25
C GLY A 56 -52.54 13.45 43.47
N GLU A 57 -51.87 12.94 42.49
CA GLU A 57 -51.08 13.71 41.52
C GLU A 57 -51.92 13.89 40.26
N ILE A 58 -52.13 15.12 39.83
CA ILE A 58 -52.78 15.42 38.54
C ILE A 58 -51.70 15.33 37.46
N ARG A 59 -51.85 14.31 36.61
CA ARG A 59 -51.00 14.15 35.46
C ARG A 59 -51.79 14.38 34.16
N PRO A 60 -51.18 15.01 33.15
CA PRO A 60 -51.86 15.18 31.88
C PRO A 60 -52.05 13.80 31.21
N ILE A 61 -53.22 13.64 30.49
CA ILE A 61 -53.56 12.43 29.79
C ILE A 61 -52.58 12.10 28.66
N GLN A 62 -51.99 13.16 28.04
CA GLN A 62 -50.94 13.05 27.02
C GLN A 62 -49.80 13.95 27.46
N PHE A 63 -48.62 13.37 27.47
CA PHE A 63 -47.38 14.05 27.83
C PHE A 63 -46.31 13.68 26.81
N ILE A 64 -45.67 14.64 26.17
CA ILE A 64 -44.62 14.44 25.18
C ILE A 64 -43.43 15.26 25.59
N ASN A 65 -42.29 14.59 25.73
CA ASN A 65 -41.01 15.26 25.86
C ASN A 65 -40.44 15.55 24.49
N LEU A 66 -40.23 16.81 24.15
CA LEU A 66 -39.58 17.22 22.93
C LEU A 66 -38.10 17.36 23.22
N THR A 67 -37.30 16.55 22.51
CA THR A 67 -35.83 16.60 22.60
C THR A 67 -35.27 17.01 21.24
N SER A 68 -34.34 17.93 21.24
CA SER A 68 -33.64 18.29 20.02
C SER A 68 -32.83 17.11 19.46
N GLU A 69 -32.88 16.85 18.17
CA GLU A 69 -32.03 15.87 17.48
C GLU A 69 -30.60 16.40 17.31
N VAL A 70 -30.39 17.71 17.44
CA VAL A 70 -29.11 18.39 17.23
C VAL A 70 -28.67 19.03 18.54
N GLN A 71 -27.41 18.83 18.91
CA GLN A 71 -26.82 19.50 20.06
C GLN A 71 -26.34 20.92 19.67
N GLY A 72 -26.67 21.90 20.44
CA GLY A 72 -26.25 23.26 20.20
C GLY A 72 -26.52 24.18 21.37
N ARG A 73 -25.96 25.38 21.32
CA ARG A 73 -26.26 26.45 22.24
C ARG A 73 -27.60 27.08 21.87
N ILE A 74 -28.47 27.32 22.81
CA ILE A 74 -29.72 28.05 22.59
C ILE A 74 -29.39 29.52 22.32
N GLU A 75 -29.80 30.01 21.17
CA GLU A 75 -29.67 31.41 20.76
C GLU A 75 -30.92 32.17 21.17
N GLU A 76 -32.11 31.62 20.92
CA GLU A 76 -33.38 32.29 21.19
C GLU A 76 -34.47 31.28 21.55
N ILE A 77 -35.35 31.65 22.46
CA ILE A 77 -36.54 30.90 22.88
C ILE A 77 -37.77 31.69 22.47
N TYR A 78 -38.60 31.15 21.59
CA TYR A 78 -39.78 31.85 21.06
C TYR A 78 -41.06 31.69 21.87
N VAL A 79 -41.09 30.74 22.82
CA VAL A 79 -42.30 30.38 23.59
C VAL A 79 -42.05 30.47 25.08
N LYS A 80 -43.12 30.77 25.82
CA LYS A 80 -43.11 30.81 27.31
C LYS A 80 -43.95 29.67 27.88
N GLU A 81 -43.76 29.37 29.14
CA GLU A 81 -44.59 28.42 29.87
C GLU A 81 -46.07 28.84 29.82
N GLY A 82 -46.95 27.91 29.41
CA GLY A 82 -48.39 28.14 29.27
C GLY A 82 -48.84 28.55 27.86
N ASP A 83 -47.90 28.78 26.90
CA ASP A 83 -48.26 29.13 25.54
C ASP A 83 -48.88 27.94 24.80
N ALA A 84 -49.92 28.18 24.01
CA ALA A 84 -50.53 27.19 23.14
C ALA A 84 -49.68 27.07 21.83
N VAL A 85 -49.12 25.88 21.59
CA VAL A 85 -48.30 25.58 20.41
C VAL A 85 -48.98 24.58 19.49
N THR A 86 -48.81 24.74 18.22
CA THR A 86 -49.30 23.85 17.18
C THR A 86 -48.12 23.16 16.45
N LYS A 87 -48.42 22.08 15.72
CA LYS A 87 -47.38 21.40 14.96
C LYS A 87 -46.77 22.36 13.91
N GLY A 88 -45.42 22.51 13.98
CA GLY A 88 -44.68 23.43 13.11
C GLY A 88 -44.34 24.77 13.72
N THR A 89 -44.82 25.08 14.96
CA THR A 89 -44.44 26.32 15.66
C THR A 89 -42.96 26.24 16.10
N PRO A 90 -42.10 27.20 15.76
CA PRO A 90 -40.72 27.24 16.22
C PRO A 90 -40.72 27.49 17.74
N LEU A 91 -40.05 26.60 18.47
CA LEU A 91 -39.98 26.70 19.96
C LEU A 91 -38.65 27.33 20.39
N VAL A 92 -37.56 26.89 19.79
CA VAL A 92 -36.21 27.28 20.18
C VAL A 92 -35.35 27.41 18.92
N LYS A 93 -34.49 28.42 18.88
CA LYS A 93 -33.44 28.56 17.87
C LYS A 93 -32.08 28.19 18.48
N LEU A 94 -31.38 27.29 17.85
CA LEU A 94 -30.01 26.91 18.21
C LEU A 94 -29.01 27.75 17.41
N ASP A 95 -27.87 28.07 18.03
CA ASP A 95 -26.74 28.75 17.38
C ASP A 95 -26.12 27.83 16.32
N PRO A 96 -26.17 28.21 15.02
CA PRO A 96 -25.66 27.39 13.92
C PRO A 96 -24.13 27.46 13.74
N THR A 97 -23.44 28.34 14.48
CA THR A 97 -22.01 28.64 14.27
C THR A 97 -21.14 27.39 14.33
N GLN A 98 -21.37 26.55 15.34
CA GLN A 98 -20.61 25.29 15.49
C GLN A 98 -20.90 24.29 14.36
N LEU A 99 -22.15 24.16 13.93
CA LEU A 99 -22.55 23.28 12.84
C LEU A 99 -22.00 23.77 11.51
N ASN A 100 -22.05 25.09 11.26
CA ASN A 100 -21.48 25.68 10.06
C ASN A 100 -19.97 25.45 9.99
N SER A 101 -19.24 25.76 11.07
CA SER A 101 -17.80 25.52 11.15
C SER A 101 -17.42 24.06 10.94
N SER A 102 -18.19 23.15 11.50
CA SER A 102 -18.02 21.69 11.34
C SER A 102 -18.31 21.26 9.88
N THR A 103 -19.36 21.79 9.26
CA THR A 103 -19.72 21.52 7.87
C THR A 103 -18.65 22.05 6.91
N ASP A 104 -18.12 23.24 7.15
CA ASP A 104 -17.05 23.85 6.35
C ASP A 104 -15.73 23.09 6.49
N ALA A 105 -15.42 22.60 7.67
CA ALA A 105 -14.27 21.71 7.90
C ALA A 105 -14.41 20.40 7.10
N GLN A 106 -15.63 19.80 7.09
CA GLN A 106 -15.88 18.59 6.30
C GLN A 106 -15.87 18.85 4.79
N LEU A 107 -16.35 20.02 4.34
CA LEU A 107 -16.24 20.41 2.94
C LEU A 107 -14.77 20.54 2.52
N SER A 108 -13.95 21.16 3.35
CA SER A 108 -12.51 21.29 3.09
C SER A 108 -11.83 19.93 3.05
N ALA A 109 -12.18 19.00 3.96
CA ALA A 109 -11.68 17.63 3.96
C ALA A 109 -12.12 16.86 2.70
N LEU A 110 -13.35 17.04 2.25
CA LEU A 110 -13.85 16.46 1.01
C LEU A 110 -13.08 16.99 -0.20
N GLN A 111 -12.87 18.31 -0.31
CA GLN A 111 -12.09 18.91 -1.38
C GLN A 111 -10.65 18.39 -1.41
N ALA A 112 -10.01 18.27 -0.26
CA ALA A 112 -8.68 17.67 -0.13
C ALA A 112 -8.67 16.22 -0.65
N SER A 113 -9.61 15.38 -0.21
CA SER A 113 -9.73 13.99 -0.68
C SER A 113 -9.98 13.87 -2.18
N GLN A 114 -10.77 14.79 -2.75
CA GLN A 114 -11.01 14.84 -4.19
C GLN A 114 -9.75 15.22 -4.95
N SER A 115 -8.97 16.19 -4.43
CA SER A 115 -7.68 16.56 -4.99
C SER A 115 -6.69 15.38 -4.94
N ASP A 116 -6.64 14.65 -3.83
CA ASP A 116 -5.81 13.45 -3.69
C ASP A 116 -6.21 12.37 -4.72
N ALA A 117 -7.52 12.16 -4.93
CA ALA A 117 -8.01 11.23 -5.94
C ALA A 117 -7.63 11.68 -7.36
N GLN A 118 -7.64 12.98 -7.64
CA GLN A 118 -7.21 13.53 -8.93
C GLN A 118 -5.70 13.35 -9.13
N VAL A 119 -4.88 13.59 -8.11
CA VAL A 119 -3.43 13.34 -8.16
C VAL A 119 -3.15 11.86 -8.42
N ALA A 120 -3.85 10.96 -7.73
CA ALA A 120 -3.70 9.52 -7.94
C ALA A 120 -4.09 9.09 -9.37
N ARG A 121 -5.10 9.70 -9.98
CA ARG A 121 -5.43 9.48 -11.40
C ARG A 121 -4.32 9.95 -12.34
N SER A 122 -3.71 11.10 -12.05
CA SER A 122 -2.57 11.60 -12.83
C SER A 122 -1.37 10.66 -12.73
N GLN A 123 -1.16 10.01 -11.57
CA GLN A 123 -0.13 8.98 -11.38
C GLN A 123 -0.37 7.75 -12.26
N ILE A 124 -1.63 7.32 -12.46
CA ILE A 124 -1.96 6.24 -13.40
C ILE A 124 -1.51 6.62 -14.81
N ILE A 125 -1.83 7.82 -15.27
CA ILE A 125 -1.44 8.30 -16.60
C ILE A 125 0.09 8.31 -16.76
N ALA A 126 0.80 8.80 -15.73
CA ALA A 126 2.25 8.79 -15.74
C ALA A 126 2.83 7.36 -15.81
N ALA A 127 2.29 6.43 -15.03
CA ALA A 127 2.70 5.03 -15.07
C ALA A 127 2.38 4.35 -16.40
N GLN A 128 1.23 4.68 -17.03
CA GLN A 128 0.88 4.20 -18.38
C GLN A 128 1.86 4.72 -19.44
N ASN A 129 2.25 5.99 -19.34
CA ASN A 129 3.25 6.55 -20.24
C ASN A 129 4.61 5.87 -20.10
N GLN A 130 5.03 5.54 -18.87
CA GLN A 130 6.25 4.78 -18.61
C GLN A 130 6.16 3.36 -19.20
N LEU A 131 5.01 2.71 -19.07
CA LEU A 131 4.77 1.40 -19.69
C LEU A 131 4.87 1.50 -21.21
N ALA A 132 4.23 2.47 -21.84
CA ALA A 132 4.29 2.68 -23.29
C ALA A 132 5.73 2.90 -23.78
N GLN A 133 6.53 3.69 -23.06
CA GLN A 133 7.95 3.89 -23.36
C GLN A 133 8.76 2.60 -23.25
N ALA A 134 8.52 1.82 -22.19
CA ALA A 134 9.19 0.53 -22.01
C ALA A 134 8.81 -0.46 -23.10
N GLU A 135 7.55 -0.50 -23.53
CA GLU A 135 7.07 -1.35 -24.65
C GLU A 135 7.68 -0.94 -26.00
N GLN A 136 7.82 0.36 -26.25
CA GLN A 136 8.56 0.86 -27.41
C GLN A 136 10.03 0.45 -27.40
N GLY A 137 10.68 0.57 -26.23
CA GLY A 137 12.05 0.10 -26.04
C GLY A 137 12.21 -1.40 -26.27
N LEU A 138 11.26 -2.21 -25.81
CA LEU A 138 11.23 -3.65 -26.08
C LEU A 138 11.09 -3.96 -27.58
N THR A 139 10.20 -3.24 -28.26
CA THR A 139 10.00 -3.39 -29.71
C THR A 139 11.29 -3.09 -30.48
N ALA A 140 11.97 -1.99 -30.13
CA ALA A 140 13.26 -1.64 -30.73
C ALA A 140 14.34 -2.69 -30.44
N SER A 141 14.39 -3.22 -29.21
CA SER A 141 15.34 -4.26 -28.85
C SER A 141 15.08 -5.58 -29.58
N ARG A 142 13.82 -5.95 -29.81
CA ARG A 142 13.45 -7.13 -30.62
C ARG A 142 13.85 -6.96 -32.09
N ALA A 143 13.64 -5.79 -32.68
CA ALA A 143 14.09 -5.48 -34.02
C ALA A 143 15.62 -5.58 -34.14
N ALA A 144 16.37 -5.17 -33.10
CA ALA A 144 17.82 -5.37 -33.08
C ALA A 144 18.24 -6.84 -33.02
N VAL A 145 17.48 -7.70 -32.31
CA VAL A 145 17.69 -9.17 -32.35
C VAL A 145 17.45 -9.71 -33.74
N ASP A 146 16.38 -9.31 -34.42
CA ASP A 146 16.07 -9.76 -35.77
C ASP A 146 17.17 -9.35 -36.79
N THR A 147 17.66 -8.09 -36.64
CA THR A 147 18.78 -7.61 -37.47
C THR A 147 20.05 -8.42 -37.21
N ALA A 148 20.40 -8.70 -35.98
CA ALA A 148 21.54 -9.55 -35.64
C ALA A 148 21.38 -10.98 -36.18
N GLN A 149 20.16 -11.53 -36.18
CA GLN A 149 19.85 -12.85 -36.72
C GLN A 149 20.03 -12.88 -38.23
N GLN A 150 19.65 -11.82 -38.96
CA GLN A 150 19.90 -11.67 -40.40
C GLN A 150 21.41 -11.63 -40.71
N GLN A 151 22.20 -10.95 -39.86
CA GLN A 151 23.66 -10.94 -40.00
C GLN A 151 24.25 -12.35 -39.84
N VAL A 152 23.76 -13.19 -38.94
CA VAL A 152 24.17 -14.60 -38.84
C VAL A 152 23.85 -15.35 -40.13
N THR A 153 22.65 -15.14 -40.67
CA THR A 153 22.24 -15.79 -41.94
C THR A 153 23.17 -15.40 -43.09
N SER A 154 23.49 -14.10 -43.21
CA SER A 154 24.43 -13.62 -44.25
C SER A 154 25.85 -14.16 -44.05
N ALA A 155 26.33 -14.21 -42.79
CA ALA A 155 27.63 -14.79 -42.47
C ALA A 155 27.71 -16.29 -42.82
N ARG A 156 26.64 -17.05 -42.57
CA ARG A 156 26.54 -18.46 -42.97
C ARG A 156 26.55 -18.66 -44.46
N GLN A 157 25.91 -17.78 -45.23
CA GLN A 157 25.99 -17.81 -46.69
C GLN A 157 27.44 -17.61 -47.20
N ASN A 158 28.19 -16.70 -46.54
CA ASN A 158 29.59 -16.50 -46.85
C ASN A 158 30.45 -17.74 -46.52
N VAL A 159 30.11 -18.50 -45.47
CA VAL A 159 30.79 -19.79 -45.18
C VAL A 159 30.53 -20.79 -46.30
N ILE A 160 29.28 -20.94 -46.77
CA ILE A 160 28.93 -21.85 -47.88
C ILE A 160 29.69 -21.47 -49.17
N ALA A 161 29.81 -20.18 -49.47
CA ALA A 161 30.59 -19.72 -50.61
C ALA A 161 32.09 -20.06 -50.45
N ALA A 162 32.65 -19.86 -49.26
CA ALA A 162 34.06 -20.19 -48.99
C ALA A 162 34.32 -21.71 -48.99
N GLU A 163 33.36 -22.53 -48.55
CA GLU A 163 33.42 -24.01 -48.69
C GLU A 163 33.48 -24.44 -50.16
N THR A 164 32.61 -23.84 -50.98
CA THR A 164 32.62 -24.08 -52.43
C THR A 164 33.96 -23.71 -53.09
N ASP A 165 34.58 -22.59 -52.64
CA ASP A 165 35.91 -22.19 -53.07
C ASP A 165 36.98 -23.22 -52.69
N VAL A 166 36.94 -23.74 -51.44
CA VAL A 166 37.87 -24.78 -50.99
C VAL A 166 37.70 -26.05 -51.83
N ASP A 167 36.46 -26.47 -52.10
CA ASP A 167 36.18 -27.64 -52.91
C ASP A 167 36.73 -27.46 -54.32
N ARG A 168 36.56 -26.30 -54.96
CA ARG A 168 37.10 -25.97 -56.29
C ARG A 168 38.63 -26.04 -56.28
N GLU A 169 39.32 -25.44 -55.35
CA GLU A 169 40.76 -25.46 -55.25
C GLU A 169 41.28 -26.88 -54.92
N GLN A 170 40.54 -27.69 -54.22
CA GLN A 170 40.87 -29.09 -53.94
C GLN A 170 40.82 -29.90 -55.24
N VAL A 171 39.81 -29.68 -56.11
CA VAL A 171 39.69 -30.30 -57.43
C VAL A 171 40.88 -29.88 -58.35
N ASN A 172 41.22 -28.57 -58.29
CA ASN A 172 42.37 -28.03 -59.06
C ASN A 172 43.68 -28.71 -58.64
N LEU A 173 43.91 -28.83 -57.32
CA LEU A 173 45.09 -29.51 -56.78
C LEU A 173 45.14 -31.00 -57.23
N ASN A 174 43.99 -31.70 -57.08
CA ASN A 174 43.90 -33.09 -57.52
C ASN A 174 44.21 -33.25 -59.01
N THR A 175 43.80 -32.28 -59.85
CA THR A 175 44.09 -32.26 -61.28
C THR A 175 45.59 -32.00 -61.53
N ALA A 176 46.20 -31.04 -60.87
CA ALA A 176 47.63 -30.73 -60.96
C ALA A 176 48.48 -31.92 -60.48
N ASN A 177 48.07 -32.63 -59.40
CA ASN A 177 48.77 -33.85 -58.94
C ASN A 177 48.72 -35.00 -59.99
N ARG A 178 47.56 -35.19 -60.64
CA ARG A 178 47.46 -36.19 -61.75
C ARG A 178 48.34 -35.86 -62.92
N GLU A 179 48.41 -34.57 -63.27
CA GLU A 179 49.27 -34.09 -64.36
C GLU A 179 50.74 -34.26 -64.00
N LEU A 180 51.16 -33.90 -62.80
CA LEU A 180 52.52 -34.12 -62.31
C LEU A 180 52.90 -35.62 -62.38
N LYS A 181 52.01 -36.51 -61.90
CA LYS A 181 52.22 -37.93 -61.91
C LYS A 181 52.41 -38.43 -63.40
N ARG A 182 51.52 -38.03 -64.31
CA ARG A 182 51.63 -38.35 -65.72
C ARG A 182 52.95 -37.89 -66.36
N THR A 183 53.32 -36.60 -66.02
CA THR A 183 54.58 -36.03 -66.57
C THR A 183 55.81 -36.71 -65.95
N THR A 184 55.74 -37.17 -64.73
CA THR A 184 56.79 -37.98 -64.06
C THR A 184 56.98 -39.29 -64.79
N ASP A 185 55.89 -40.03 -65.03
CA ASP A 185 55.91 -41.31 -65.74
C ASP A 185 56.48 -41.17 -67.21
N LEU A 186 56.14 -40.05 -67.88
CA LEU A 186 56.65 -39.73 -69.21
C LEU A 186 58.10 -39.29 -69.18
N LEU A 187 58.57 -38.59 -68.15
CA LEU A 187 59.98 -38.23 -67.97
C LEU A 187 60.85 -39.47 -67.75
N GLU A 188 60.38 -40.43 -66.94
CA GLU A 188 61.07 -41.68 -66.68
C GLU A 188 61.18 -42.55 -67.93
N SER A 189 60.18 -42.50 -68.80
CA SER A 189 60.21 -43.18 -70.13
C SER A 189 60.99 -42.41 -71.20
N GLY A 190 61.57 -41.24 -70.90
CA GLY A 190 62.32 -40.43 -71.81
C GLY A 190 61.52 -39.63 -72.82
N VAL A 191 60.20 -39.54 -72.71
CA VAL A 191 59.27 -38.90 -73.64
C VAL A 191 59.07 -37.42 -73.30
N ALA A 192 59.02 -37.04 -71.95
CA ALA A 192 58.84 -35.65 -71.50
C ALA A 192 60.18 -34.97 -71.19
N SER A 193 60.22 -33.66 -71.35
CA SER A 193 61.40 -32.84 -70.98
C SER A 193 61.43 -32.50 -69.46
N ARG A 194 62.61 -32.25 -68.97
CA ARG A 194 62.79 -31.75 -67.54
C ARG A 194 62.01 -30.47 -67.28
N SER A 195 61.94 -29.57 -68.28
CA SER A 195 61.16 -28.32 -68.15
C SER A 195 59.63 -28.54 -67.99
N GLU A 196 59.09 -29.56 -68.68
CA GLU A 196 57.65 -29.93 -68.51
C GLU A 196 57.39 -30.50 -67.17
N TYR A 197 58.25 -31.32 -66.60
CA TYR A 197 58.17 -31.81 -65.24
C TYR A 197 58.23 -30.67 -64.18
N ASP A 198 59.21 -29.76 -64.31
CA ASP A 198 59.36 -28.63 -63.42
C ASP A 198 58.10 -27.72 -63.50
N ALA A 199 57.58 -27.45 -64.68
CA ALA A 199 56.33 -26.70 -64.84
C ALA A 199 55.07 -27.42 -64.17
N ALA A 200 55.00 -28.73 -64.29
CA ALA A 200 53.94 -29.50 -63.63
C ALA A 200 54.08 -29.46 -62.11
N LYS A 201 55.31 -29.52 -61.58
CA LYS A 201 55.60 -29.36 -60.13
C LYS A 201 55.21 -27.99 -59.60
N ASP A 202 55.58 -26.91 -60.35
CA ASP A 202 55.20 -25.55 -60.02
C ASP A 202 53.70 -25.34 -59.99
N ARG A 203 52.95 -26.00 -60.84
CA ARG A 203 51.47 -26.01 -60.82
C ARG A 203 50.93 -26.65 -59.59
N VAL A 204 51.49 -27.78 -59.13
CA VAL A 204 51.05 -28.38 -57.82
C VAL A 204 51.34 -27.45 -56.71
N GLU A 205 52.52 -26.83 -56.61
CA GLU A 205 52.85 -25.89 -55.56
C GLU A 205 51.89 -24.67 -55.53
N THR A 206 51.65 -24.09 -56.74
CA THR A 206 50.69 -22.98 -56.87
C THR A 206 49.28 -23.39 -56.42
N SER A 207 48.79 -24.58 -56.82
CA SER A 207 47.50 -25.08 -56.38
C SER A 207 47.43 -25.37 -54.87
N GLN A 208 48.53 -25.86 -54.29
CA GLN A 208 48.61 -26.01 -52.80
C GLN A 208 48.50 -24.68 -52.05
N VAL A 209 49.15 -23.63 -52.58
CA VAL A 209 49.03 -22.27 -51.98
C VAL A 209 47.61 -21.74 -52.17
N ALA A 210 47.00 -21.94 -53.35
CA ALA A 210 45.61 -21.54 -53.56
C ALA A 210 44.65 -22.24 -52.63
N LEU A 211 44.81 -23.54 -52.42
CA LEU A 211 43.98 -24.28 -51.43
C LEU A 211 44.19 -23.80 -50.02
N ARG A 212 45.40 -23.54 -49.56
CA ARG A 212 45.66 -22.97 -48.22
C ARG A 212 45.01 -21.59 -48.03
N ASN A 213 45.05 -20.77 -49.08
CA ASN A 213 44.40 -19.47 -49.08
C ASN A 213 42.86 -19.59 -48.98
N ALA A 214 42.25 -20.52 -49.72
CA ALA A 214 40.83 -20.80 -49.63
C ALA A 214 40.43 -21.32 -48.24
N GLN A 215 41.21 -22.24 -47.67
CA GLN A 215 41.00 -22.75 -46.30
C GLN A 215 41.13 -21.63 -45.25
N SER A 216 42.07 -20.69 -45.43
CA SER A 216 42.19 -19.54 -44.52
C SER A 216 40.98 -18.62 -44.60
N ARG A 217 40.44 -18.37 -45.84
CA ARG A 217 39.20 -17.62 -46.04
C ARG A 217 38.00 -18.33 -45.39
N LEU A 218 37.89 -19.64 -45.56
CA LEU A 218 36.84 -20.43 -44.89
C LEU A 218 36.90 -20.28 -43.36
N ARG A 219 38.10 -20.40 -42.77
CA ARG A 219 38.29 -20.20 -41.34
C ARG A 219 37.89 -18.80 -40.89
N SER A 220 38.24 -17.76 -41.66
CA SER A 220 37.82 -16.37 -41.38
C SER A 220 36.29 -16.21 -41.42
N SER A 221 35.63 -16.81 -42.43
CA SER A 221 34.16 -16.79 -42.54
C SER A 221 33.48 -17.52 -41.39
N GLN A 222 34.04 -18.66 -40.93
CA GLN A 222 33.54 -19.38 -39.76
C GLN A 222 33.66 -18.54 -38.46
N LEU A 223 34.77 -17.83 -38.31
CA LEU A 223 34.92 -16.91 -37.16
C LEU A 223 33.91 -15.76 -37.22
N ALA A 224 33.63 -15.21 -38.42
CA ALA A 224 32.62 -14.19 -38.62
C ALA A 224 31.20 -14.68 -38.24
N VAL A 225 30.86 -15.95 -38.51
CA VAL A 225 29.61 -16.54 -38.03
C VAL A 225 29.57 -16.56 -36.50
N LYS A 226 30.65 -17.01 -35.84
CA LYS A 226 30.73 -17.06 -34.38
C LYS A 226 30.59 -15.68 -33.76
N GLU A 227 31.22 -14.66 -34.34
CA GLU A 227 31.05 -13.27 -33.91
C GLU A 227 29.62 -12.76 -34.07
N ALA A 228 28.98 -13.09 -35.21
CA ALA A 228 27.57 -12.72 -35.41
C ALA A 228 26.64 -13.43 -34.43
N GLU A 229 26.88 -14.69 -34.08
CA GLU A 229 26.13 -15.44 -33.07
C GLU A 229 26.29 -14.83 -31.64
N LEU A 230 27.49 -14.36 -31.29
CA LEU A 230 27.71 -13.64 -30.05
C LEU A 230 26.90 -12.34 -30.02
N ARG A 231 26.85 -11.58 -31.13
CA ARG A 231 26.01 -10.37 -31.22
C ARG A 231 24.52 -10.67 -31.05
N VAL A 232 24.04 -11.80 -31.57
CA VAL A 232 22.65 -12.25 -31.33
C VAL A 232 22.43 -12.51 -29.84
N THR A 233 23.38 -13.16 -29.18
CA THR A 233 23.29 -13.44 -27.72
C THR A 233 23.25 -12.15 -26.90
N GLU A 234 24.11 -11.18 -27.25
CA GLU A 234 24.09 -9.86 -26.60
C GLU A 234 22.78 -9.11 -26.84
N SER A 235 22.28 -9.13 -28.10
CA SER A 235 21.00 -8.47 -28.41
C SER A 235 19.84 -9.12 -27.69
N LYS A 236 19.81 -10.45 -27.56
CA LYS A 236 18.82 -11.18 -26.75
C LYS A 236 18.90 -10.83 -25.28
N ALA A 237 20.11 -10.71 -24.71
CA ALA A 237 20.28 -10.30 -23.33
C ALA A 237 19.73 -8.88 -23.08
N ARG A 238 19.99 -7.94 -23.99
CA ARG A 238 19.43 -6.57 -23.95
C ARG A 238 17.90 -6.58 -24.07
N ALA A 239 17.35 -7.39 -24.97
CA ALA A 239 15.90 -7.56 -25.10
C ALA A 239 15.28 -8.14 -23.82
N GLY A 240 15.94 -9.09 -23.16
CA GLY A 240 15.53 -9.65 -21.88
C GLY A 240 15.52 -8.60 -20.74
N GLN A 241 16.51 -7.71 -20.70
CA GLN A 241 16.53 -6.59 -19.75
C GLN A 241 15.36 -5.63 -20.02
N GLN A 242 15.09 -5.33 -21.29
CA GLN A 242 13.96 -4.45 -21.65
C GLN A 242 12.60 -5.11 -21.33
N GLU A 243 12.50 -6.42 -21.48
CA GLU A 243 11.31 -7.18 -21.09
C GLU A 243 11.08 -7.14 -19.56
N ALA A 244 12.15 -7.19 -18.76
CA ALA A 244 12.07 -6.99 -17.33
C ALA A 244 11.57 -5.57 -17.00
N SER A 245 12.08 -4.54 -17.71
CA SER A 245 11.61 -3.15 -17.56
C SER A 245 10.10 -3.01 -17.85
N VAL A 246 9.60 -3.68 -18.90
CA VAL A 246 8.16 -3.70 -19.20
C VAL A 246 7.36 -4.37 -18.09
N ARG A 247 7.85 -5.49 -17.53
CA ARG A 247 7.18 -6.13 -16.39
C ARG A 247 7.12 -5.22 -15.16
N ASP A 248 8.20 -4.48 -14.90
CA ASP A 248 8.26 -3.54 -13.76
C ASP A 248 7.33 -2.34 -13.99
N ALA A 249 7.29 -1.79 -15.20
CA ALA A 249 6.36 -0.73 -15.56
C ALA A 249 4.88 -1.18 -15.46
N ARG A 250 4.55 -2.41 -15.83
CA ARG A 250 3.20 -2.99 -15.64
C ARG A 250 2.82 -3.08 -14.17
N ARG A 251 3.74 -3.52 -13.30
CA ARG A 251 3.52 -3.51 -11.85
C ARG A 251 3.33 -2.09 -11.33
N GLY A 252 4.06 -1.12 -11.88
CA GLY A 252 3.87 0.30 -11.57
C GLY A 252 2.45 0.78 -11.86
N VAL A 253 1.90 0.43 -13.03
CA VAL A 253 0.50 0.73 -13.41
C VAL A 253 -0.49 0.07 -12.45
N GLU A 254 -0.29 -1.19 -12.09
CA GLU A 254 -1.14 -1.91 -11.15
C GLU A 254 -1.14 -1.24 -9.77
N THR A 255 0.05 -0.89 -9.25
CA THR A 255 0.19 -0.18 -7.97
C THR A 255 -0.49 1.19 -8.01
N ALA A 256 -0.34 1.94 -9.10
CA ALA A 256 -1.01 3.23 -9.29
C ALA A 256 -2.54 3.09 -9.32
N ASN A 257 -3.07 2.05 -9.97
CA ASN A 257 -4.51 1.74 -10.00
C ASN A 257 -5.03 1.41 -8.59
N LEU A 258 -4.32 0.58 -7.81
CA LEU A 258 -4.70 0.26 -6.43
C LEU A 258 -4.69 1.50 -5.53
N SER A 259 -3.68 2.36 -5.66
CA SER A 259 -3.58 3.63 -4.94
C SER A 259 -4.74 4.57 -5.30
N ALA A 260 -5.05 4.72 -6.59
CA ALA A 260 -6.16 5.53 -7.05
C ALA A 260 -7.52 5.00 -6.58
N GLY A 261 -7.71 3.66 -6.60
CA GLY A 261 -8.90 3.03 -6.05
C GLY A 261 -9.09 3.31 -4.55
N SER A 262 -8.00 3.30 -3.77
CA SER A 262 -8.04 3.63 -2.34
C SER A 262 -8.33 5.10 -2.08
N SER A 263 -7.77 6.02 -2.88
CA SER A 263 -8.03 7.45 -2.79
C SER A 263 -9.46 7.80 -3.22
N GLN A 264 -9.97 7.14 -4.25
CA GLN A 264 -11.36 7.29 -4.68
C GLN A 264 -12.33 6.87 -3.56
N LYS A 265 -12.11 5.71 -2.93
CA LYS A 265 -12.96 5.25 -1.81
C LYS A 265 -12.92 6.21 -0.63
N ARG A 266 -11.75 6.78 -0.30
CA ARG A 266 -11.64 7.83 0.74
C ARG A 266 -12.45 9.07 0.39
N ALA A 267 -12.39 9.54 -0.85
CA ALA A 267 -13.19 10.67 -1.30
C ALA A 267 -14.72 10.39 -1.23
N GLU A 268 -15.15 9.18 -1.57
CA GLU A 268 -16.54 8.75 -1.44
C GLU A 268 -16.99 8.70 0.03
N GLN A 269 -16.14 8.20 0.94
CA GLN A 269 -16.41 8.20 2.36
C GLN A 269 -16.54 9.63 2.93
N GLN A 270 -15.63 10.53 2.57
CA GLN A 270 -15.72 11.94 2.97
C GLN A 270 -16.96 12.64 2.41
N ALA A 271 -17.35 12.31 1.17
CA ALA A 271 -18.60 12.81 0.58
C ALA A 271 -19.85 12.31 1.33
N ALA A 272 -19.83 11.08 1.84
CA ALA A 272 -20.92 10.55 2.65
C ALA A 272 -20.99 11.25 4.02
N VAL A 273 -19.86 11.47 4.69
CA VAL A 273 -19.77 12.20 5.96
C VAL A 273 -20.26 13.64 5.80
N TYR A 274 -19.78 14.35 4.77
CA TYR A 274 -20.22 15.71 4.47
C TYR A 274 -21.73 15.80 4.24
N ARG A 275 -22.30 14.87 3.46
CA ARG A 275 -23.76 14.82 3.23
C ARG A 275 -24.53 14.59 4.53
N GLY A 276 -24.04 13.69 5.40
CA GLY A 276 -24.65 13.45 6.70
C GLY A 276 -24.67 14.70 7.58
N GLN A 277 -23.55 15.42 7.67
CA GLN A 277 -23.47 16.66 8.47
C GLN A 277 -24.31 17.80 7.88
N ARG A 278 -24.31 17.94 6.55
CA ARG A 278 -25.17 18.92 5.91
C ARG A 278 -26.66 18.67 6.22
N THR A 279 -27.10 17.41 6.19
CA THR A 279 -28.47 17.05 6.56
C THR A 279 -28.81 17.39 8.02
N GLN A 280 -27.84 17.28 8.94
CA GLN A 280 -28.02 17.70 10.33
C GLN A 280 -28.10 19.21 10.50
N ARG A 281 -27.34 19.96 9.71
CA ARG A 281 -27.39 21.43 9.71
C ARG A 281 -28.72 21.96 9.17
N ASP A 282 -29.26 21.33 8.13
CA ASP A 282 -30.45 21.76 7.41
C ASP A 282 -31.77 21.35 8.14
N LYS A 283 -31.68 20.56 9.25
CA LYS A 283 -32.77 20.23 10.19
C LYS A 283 -32.92 21.27 11.29
#